data_9be507f78a8f82bb0466337c4aaa6da8
#
_entry.id   9be507f78a8f82bb0466337c4aaa6da8
#
_cell.length_a   1.000
_cell.length_b   1.000
_cell.length_c   1.000
_cell.angle_alpha   90.00
_cell.angle_beta   90.00
_cell.angle_gamma   90.00
#
_symmetry.space_group_name_H-M   'P 1'
#
loop_
_entity.id
_entity.type
_entity.pdbx_description
1 polymer ?
#
loop_
_entity_poly.entity_id
_entity_poly.type
_entity_poly.pdbx_seq_one_letter_code
_entity_poly.pdbx_strand_id
1 'polypeptide(L)'
;HVALKKYNDELNLLVKERTKELYLSRSVTVECLASVVETRDNETGAHVRRTQHGVEILARRLRRTHPETWGHDDDTIELFRVCAPLHDVGKVGIPDSILRKPGKLTESEFNEMKKHTTLGYQTLSWAEKRMGGHNDFLRLGALIAYTHHERWDGKGYPRGLSGEDIPQVGRLMAL
;
A
#
# COMPACT_ATOMS: atom_id res chain seq x y z
N HIS A 1 22.16 29.87 -27.86
CA HIS A 1 22.41 29.28 -26.54
C HIS A 1 21.41 29.74 -25.47
N VAL A 2 21.15 31.05 -25.34
CA VAL A 2 20.22 31.61 -24.33
C VAL A 2 18.77 31.13 -24.53
N ALA A 3 18.26 31.15 -25.79
CA ALA A 3 16.90 30.70 -26.08
C ALA A 3 16.69 29.19 -25.76
N LEU A 4 17.67 28.34 -26.09
CA LEU A 4 17.59 26.92 -25.81
C LEU A 4 17.58 26.62 -24.31
N LYS A 5 18.37 27.38 -23.54
CA LYS A 5 18.39 27.24 -22.07
C LYS A 5 17.03 27.64 -21.47
N LYS A 6 16.48 28.78 -21.90
CA LYS A 6 15.16 29.24 -21.44
C LYS A 6 14.08 28.19 -21.75
N TYR A 7 14.05 27.67 -22.96
CA TYR A 7 13.09 26.62 -23.35
C TYR A 7 13.24 25.34 -22.51
N ASN A 8 14.48 24.94 -22.23
CA ASN A 8 14.73 23.77 -21.39
C ASN A 8 14.28 23.99 -19.93
N ASP A 9 14.49 25.20 -19.38
CA ASP A 9 14.04 25.56 -18.03
C ASP A 9 12.50 25.57 -17.95
N GLU A 10 11.82 26.12 -18.95
CA GLU A 10 10.34 26.11 -19.05
C GLU A 10 9.80 24.69 -19.17
N LEU A 11 10.42 23.82 -19.99
CA LEU A 11 10.04 22.43 -20.12
C LEU A 11 10.21 21.65 -18.82
N ASN A 12 11.32 21.84 -18.13
CA ASN A 12 11.59 21.20 -16.84
C ASN A 12 10.57 21.62 -15.77
N LEU A 13 10.18 22.90 -15.76
CA LEU A 13 9.14 23.39 -14.87
C LEU A 13 7.79 22.73 -15.17
N LEU A 14 7.40 22.69 -16.44
CA LEU A 14 6.15 22.06 -16.87
C LEU A 14 6.10 20.56 -16.54
N VAL A 15 7.20 19.85 -16.78
CA VAL A 15 7.32 18.42 -16.43
C VAL A 15 7.15 18.24 -14.93
N LYS A 16 7.79 19.07 -14.12
CA LYS A 16 7.68 19.02 -12.66
C LYS A 16 6.25 19.25 -12.17
N GLU A 17 5.56 20.24 -12.73
CA GLU A 17 4.16 20.54 -12.41
C GLU A 17 3.24 19.39 -12.80
N ARG A 18 3.36 18.84 -13.99
CA ARG A 18 2.56 17.71 -14.46
C ARG A 18 2.81 16.43 -13.68
N THR A 19 4.07 16.19 -13.32
CA THR A 19 4.40 15.04 -12.45
C THR A 19 3.75 15.18 -11.08
N LYS A 20 3.78 16.37 -10.49
CA LYS A 20 3.11 16.65 -9.20
C LYS A 20 1.59 16.47 -9.29
N GLU A 21 0.96 16.96 -10.37
CA GLU A 21 -0.48 16.82 -10.61
C GLU A 21 -0.89 15.33 -10.73
N LEU A 22 -0.15 14.57 -11.52
CA LEU A 22 -0.37 13.12 -11.68
C LEU A 22 -0.20 12.37 -10.36
N TYR A 23 0.82 12.74 -9.59
CA TYR A 23 1.07 12.16 -8.28
C TYR A 23 -0.10 12.41 -7.32
N LEU A 24 -0.56 13.65 -7.23
CA LEU A 24 -1.70 14.04 -6.39
C LEU A 24 -2.99 13.33 -6.83
N SER A 25 -3.26 13.32 -8.13
CA SER A 25 -4.44 12.64 -8.70
C SER A 25 -4.43 11.14 -8.34
N ARG A 26 -3.28 10.48 -8.47
CA ARG A 26 -3.11 9.07 -8.09
C ARG A 26 -3.38 8.87 -6.59
N SER A 27 -2.78 9.67 -5.72
CA SER A 27 -2.94 9.56 -4.27
C SER A 27 -4.40 9.70 -3.85
N VAL A 28 -5.08 10.76 -4.33
CA VAL A 28 -6.49 11.00 -4.03
C VAL A 28 -7.39 9.88 -4.57
N THR A 29 -7.12 9.38 -5.78
CA THR A 29 -7.89 8.26 -6.35
C THR A 29 -7.77 7.00 -5.49
N VAL A 30 -6.56 6.67 -5.03
CA VAL A 30 -6.33 5.52 -4.15
C VAL A 30 -7.04 5.69 -2.81
N GLU A 31 -6.95 6.87 -2.20
CA GLU A 31 -7.65 7.17 -0.95
C GLU A 31 -9.16 7.04 -1.10
N CYS A 32 -9.73 7.55 -2.20
CA CYS A 32 -11.15 7.40 -2.50
C CYS A 32 -11.56 5.94 -2.65
N LEU A 33 -10.81 5.16 -3.43
CA LEU A 33 -11.11 3.74 -3.65
C LEU A 33 -10.99 2.93 -2.36
N ALA A 34 -9.94 3.15 -1.57
CA ALA A 34 -9.76 2.51 -0.27
C ALA A 34 -10.91 2.86 0.69
N SER A 35 -11.31 4.13 0.75
CA SER A 35 -12.46 4.57 1.56
C SER A 35 -13.77 3.89 1.15
N VAL A 36 -13.98 3.65 -0.14
CA VAL A 36 -15.16 2.90 -0.62
C VAL A 36 -15.12 1.44 -0.16
N VAL A 37 -13.94 0.80 -0.20
CA VAL A 37 -13.76 -0.57 0.33
C VAL A 37 -14.04 -0.61 1.83
N GLU A 38 -13.47 0.32 2.60
CA GLU A 38 -13.64 0.42 4.05
C GLU A 38 -15.10 0.70 4.47
N THR A 39 -15.86 1.44 3.65
CA THR A 39 -17.29 1.68 3.92
C THR A 39 -18.09 0.37 3.98
N ARG A 40 -17.65 -0.68 3.26
CA ARG A 40 -18.27 -2.01 3.35
C ARG A 40 -17.95 -2.73 4.66
N ASP A 41 -16.83 -2.44 5.27
CA ASP A 41 -16.31 -3.08 6.49
C ASP A 41 -16.63 -2.30 7.78
N ASN A 42 -17.52 -1.31 7.72
CA ASN A 42 -17.85 -0.39 8.81
C ASN A 42 -16.65 0.43 9.31
N GLU A 43 -15.56 0.48 8.59
CA GLU A 43 -14.44 1.37 8.88
C GLU A 43 -14.66 2.75 8.23
N THR A 44 -14.00 3.76 8.76
CA THR A 44 -14.17 5.13 8.28
C THR A 44 -12.95 5.59 7.50
N GLY A 45 -13.11 6.51 6.54
CA GLY A 45 -11.99 7.12 5.82
C GLY A 45 -10.91 7.76 6.73
N ALA A 46 -11.18 7.89 8.03
CA ALA A 46 -10.19 8.26 9.03
C ALA A 46 -9.17 7.13 9.28
N HIS A 47 -9.55 5.85 9.07
CA HIS A 47 -8.64 4.72 9.18
C HIS A 47 -7.56 4.79 8.09
N VAL A 48 -7.93 5.00 6.83
CA VAL A 48 -6.99 5.19 5.71
C VAL A 48 -5.90 6.20 6.06
N ARG A 49 -6.31 7.39 6.53
CA ARG A 49 -5.36 8.46 6.88
C ARG A 49 -4.47 8.10 8.07
N ARG A 50 -5.02 7.45 9.10
CA ARG A 50 -4.21 7.00 10.25
C ARG A 50 -3.17 5.98 9.84
N THR A 51 -3.53 5.02 8.99
CA THR A 51 -2.62 4.01 8.46
C THR A 51 -1.48 4.66 7.65
N GLN A 52 -1.81 5.58 6.75
CA GLN A 52 -0.81 6.34 5.99
C GLN A 52 0.18 7.08 6.89
N HIS A 53 -0.33 7.82 7.88
CA HIS A 53 0.52 8.57 8.82
C HIS A 53 1.36 7.64 9.70
N GLY A 54 0.76 6.54 10.17
CA GLY A 54 1.47 5.54 10.97
C GLY A 54 2.68 4.98 10.23
N VAL A 55 2.48 4.53 8.99
CA VAL A 55 3.54 4.01 8.12
C VAL A 55 4.64 5.05 7.91
N GLU A 56 4.29 6.30 7.61
CA GLU A 56 5.26 7.38 7.41
C GLU A 56 6.09 7.65 8.66
N ILE A 57 5.43 7.83 9.82
CA ILE A 57 6.10 8.11 11.09
C ILE A 57 7.08 6.99 11.45
N LEU A 58 6.64 5.74 11.30
CA LEU A 58 7.47 4.58 11.60
C LEU A 58 8.65 4.44 10.64
N ALA A 59 8.43 4.57 9.34
CA ALA A 59 9.50 4.51 8.34
C ALA A 59 10.55 5.61 8.59
N ARG A 60 10.12 6.85 8.85
CA ARG A 60 11.03 7.96 9.22
C ARG A 60 11.76 7.71 10.52
N ARG A 61 11.12 7.10 11.51
CA ARG A 61 11.75 6.74 12.78
C ARG A 61 12.80 5.67 12.57
N LEU A 62 12.47 4.60 11.86
CA LEU A 62 13.37 3.48 11.58
C LEU A 62 14.59 3.94 10.76
N ARG A 63 14.40 4.80 9.75
CA ARG A 63 15.50 5.42 9.01
C ARG A 63 16.52 6.12 9.94
N ARG A 64 16.05 6.78 10.98
CA ARG A 64 16.93 7.48 11.94
C ARG A 64 17.63 6.55 12.93
N THR A 65 16.95 5.48 13.33
CA THR A 65 17.45 4.57 14.37
C THR A 65 18.21 3.36 13.84
N HIS A 66 17.93 2.97 12.59
CA HIS A 66 18.50 1.80 11.93
C HIS A 66 18.80 2.10 10.44
N PRO A 67 19.66 3.12 10.17
CA PRO A 67 19.89 3.57 8.79
C PRO A 67 20.49 2.50 7.89
N GLU A 68 21.23 1.54 8.46
CA GLU A 68 21.87 0.44 7.74
C GLU A 68 20.86 -0.55 7.15
N THR A 69 19.68 -0.71 7.78
CA THR A 69 18.63 -1.63 7.33
C THR A 69 17.39 -0.91 6.79
N TRP A 70 17.15 0.34 7.20
CA TRP A 70 15.98 1.15 6.87
C TRP A 70 16.33 2.48 6.21
N GLY A 71 17.46 2.55 5.53
CA GLY A 71 17.99 3.77 4.92
C GLY A 71 17.22 4.27 3.68
N HIS A 72 15.90 4.08 3.65
CA HIS A 72 15.04 4.54 2.56
C HIS A 72 15.05 6.07 2.43
N ASP A 73 15.09 6.57 1.20
CA ASP A 73 14.95 7.99 0.92
C ASP A 73 13.51 8.50 1.13
N ASP A 74 13.31 9.82 1.02
CA ASP A 74 12.00 10.42 1.22
C ASP A 74 10.98 9.98 0.16
N ASP A 75 11.41 9.73 -1.07
CA ASP A 75 10.53 9.27 -2.16
C ASP A 75 10.03 7.85 -1.90
N THR A 76 10.88 6.97 -1.40
CA THR A 76 10.50 5.60 -0.99
C THR A 76 9.56 5.61 0.20
N ILE A 77 9.82 6.43 1.22
CA ILE A 77 8.94 6.56 2.39
C ILE A 77 7.57 7.10 1.97
N GLU A 78 7.56 8.09 1.09
CA GLU A 78 6.30 8.63 0.55
C GLU A 78 5.56 7.59 -0.28
N LEU A 79 6.26 6.75 -1.03
CA LEU A 79 5.65 5.64 -1.76
C LEU A 79 5.01 4.63 -0.80
N PHE A 80 5.66 4.29 0.33
CA PHE A 80 5.07 3.44 1.37
C PHE A 80 3.75 4.04 1.89
N ARG A 81 3.77 5.34 2.21
CA ARG A 81 2.60 6.08 2.69
C ARG A 81 1.42 6.01 1.71
N VAL A 82 1.67 6.28 0.43
CA VAL A 82 0.62 6.32 -0.60
C VAL A 82 0.10 4.94 -0.94
N CYS A 83 0.93 3.89 -0.81
CA CYS A 83 0.53 2.50 -1.06
C CYS A 83 -0.20 1.86 0.14
N ALA A 84 -0.03 2.37 1.35
CA ALA A 84 -0.59 1.78 2.56
C ALA A 84 -2.12 1.52 2.48
N PRO A 85 -2.96 2.41 1.89
CA PRO A 85 -4.39 2.16 1.74
C PRO A 85 -4.76 0.93 0.91
N LEU A 86 -3.82 0.41 0.11
CA LEU A 86 -4.07 -0.75 -0.77
C LEU A 86 -4.05 -2.09 -0.02
N HIS A 87 -3.67 -2.12 1.27
CA HIS A 87 -3.56 -3.36 2.02
C HIS A 87 -4.84 -4.19 1.98
N ASP A 88 -5.98 -3.55 2.10
CA ASP A 88 -7.31 -4.15 2.19
C ASP A 88 -8.12 -4.12 0.88
N VAL A 89 -7.51 -3.71 -0.24
CA VAL A 89 -8.23 -3.60 -1.52
C VAL A 89 -8.91 -4.92 -1.93
N GLY A 90 -8.36 -6.05 -1.54
CA GLY A 90 -8.93 -7.38 -1.81
C GLY A 90 -10.22 -7.71 -1.04
N LYS A 91 -10.59 -6.95 -0.01
CA LYS A 91 -11.87 -7.10 0.70
C LYS A 91 -13.09 -6.94 -0.21
N VAL A 92 -12.92 -6.29 -1.36
CA VAL A 92 -13.97 -6.22 -2.40
C VAL A 92 -14.43 -7.60 -2.84
N GLY A 93 -13.55 -8.60 -2.87
CA GLY A 93 -13.85 -9.98 -3.24
C GLY A 93 -14.43 -10.86 -2.12
N ILE A 94 -14.55 -10.34 -0.90
CA ILE A 94 -15.07 -11.10 0.24
C ILE A 94 -16.61 -10.93 0.31
N PRO A 95 -17.37 -12.03 0.49
CA PRO A 95 -18.82 -11.96 0.64
C PRO A 95 -19.27 -11.11 1.83
N ASP A 96 -20.32 -10.30 1.68
CA ASP A 96 -20.84 -9.45 2.75
C ASP A 96 -21.29 -10.26 3.99
N SER A 97 -21.77 -11.48 3.79
CA SER A 97 -22.12 -12.39 4.89
C SER A 97 -20.96 -12.73 5.83
N ILE A 98 -19.73 -12.62 5.34
CA ILE A 98 -18.50 -12.83 6.10
C ILE A 98 -17.94 -11.49 6.55
N LEU A 99 -17.75 -10.56 5.62
CA LEU A 99 -17.15 -9.25 5.86
C LEU A 99 -17.90 -8.46 6.94
N ARG A 100 -19.22 -8.51 6.90
CA ARG A 100 -20.12 -7.76 7.80
C ARG A 100 -20.81 -8.61 8.87
N LYS A 101 -20.29 -9.82 9.10
CA LYS A 101 -20.91 -10.72 10.08
C LYS A 101 -20.89 -10.12 11.48
N PRO A 102 -22.06 -9.98 12.14
CA PRO A 102 -22.09 -9.59 13.53
C PRO A 102 -21.55 -10.74 14.41
N GLY A 103 -20.40 -10.55 15.03
CA GLY A 103 -19.78 -11.53 15.93
C GLY A 103 -18.54 -12.22 15.35
N LYS A 104 -18.09 -13.28 16.02
CA LYS A 104 -16.87 -13.99 15.62
C LYS A 104 -17.08 -14.82 14.36
N LEU A 105 -16.08 -14.82 13.47
CA LEU A 105 -16.04 -15.72 12.34
C LEU A 105 -15.75 -17.15 12.81
N THR A 106 -16.39 -18.13 12.17
CA THR A 106 -15.96 -19.52 12.26
C THR A 106 -14.58 -19.70 11.59
N GLU A 107 -13.94 -20.84 11.81
CA GLU A 107 -12.66 -21.13 11.18
C GLU A 107 -12.75 -21.10 9.64
N SER A 108 -13.80 -21.68 9.08
CA SER A 108 -14.07 -21.66 7.63
C SER A 108 -14.27 -20.24 7.10
N GLU A 109 -15.05 -19.42 7.78
CA GLU A 109 -15.29 -18.02 7.42
C GLU A 109 -14.00 -17.18 7.55
N PHE A 110 -13.20 -17.44 8.59
CA PHE A 110 -11.92 -16.78 8.75
C PHE A 110 -10.93 -17.17 7.64
N ASN A 111 -10.95 -18.43 7.19
CA ASN A 111 -10.17 -18.86 6.05
C ASN A 111 -10.62 -18.17 4.75
N GLU A 112 -11.90 -17.91 4.59
CA GLU A 112 -12.41 -17.11 3.47
C GLU A 112 -11.99 -15.64 3.59
N MET A 113 -12.10 -15.05 4.78
CA MET A 113 -11.66 -13.67 5.06
C MET A 113 -10.17 -13.47 4.71
N LYS A 114 -9.30 -14.42 5.07
CA LYS A 114 -7.87 -14.34 4.75
C LYS A 114 -7.56 -14.21 3.26
N LYS A 115 -8.47 -14.60 2.39
CA LYS A 115 -8.28 -14.52 0.92
C LYS A 115 -8.17 -13.08 0.40
N HIS A 116 -8.62 -12.06 1.18
CA HIS A 116 -8.48 -10.67 0.73
C HIS A 116 -7.01 -10.31 0.43
N THR A 117 -6.05 -10.87 1.18
CA THR A 117 -4.62 -10.63 0.95
C THR A 117 -4.17 -11.14 -0.41
N THR A 118 -4.58 -12.35 -0.78
CA THR A 118 -4.27 -12.97 -2.07
C THR A 118 -5.01 -12.30 -3.22
N LEU A 119 -6.28 -11.94 -3.02
CA LEU A 119 -7.09 -11.23 -4.03
C LEU A 119 -6.51 -9.85 -4.33
N GLY A 120 -6.13 -9.09 -3.29
CA GLY A 120 -5.47 -7.80 -3.45
C GLY A 120 -4.15 -7.92 -4.21
N TYR A 121 -3.30 -8.87 -3.81
CA TYR A 121 -2.04 -9.17 -4.49
C TYR A 121 -2.24 -9.51 -5.98
N GLN A 122 -3.16 -10.41 -6.28
CA GLN A 122 -3.42 -10.84 -7.67
C GLN A 122 -3.89 -9.68 -8.54
N THR A 123 -4.82 -8.87 -8.02
CA THR A 123 -5.37 -7.72 -8.74
C THR A 123 -4.30 -6.67 -9.05
N LEU A 124 -3.49 -6.30 -8.06
CA LEU A 124 -2.44 -5.29 -8.24
C LEU A 124 -1.29 -5.80 -9.10
N SER A 125 -0.90 -7.07 -8.94
CA SER A 125 0.13 -7.70 -9.77
C SER A 125 -0.31 -7.86 -11.24
N TRP A 126 -1.62 -8.13 -11.47
CA TRP A 126 -2.16 -8.15 -12.83
C TRP A 126 -2.10 -6.74 -13.46
N ALA A 127 -2.47 -5.71 -12.71
CA ALA A 127 -2.40 -4.33 -13.18
C ALA A 127 -0.95 -3.90 -13.49
N GLU A 128 0.00 -4.27 -12.63
CA GLU A 128 1.43 -4.01 -12.83
C GLU A 128 1.95 -4.64 -14.12
N LYS A 129 1.63 -5.91 -14.35
CA LYS A 129 2.01 -6.60 -15.61
C LYS A 129 1.45 -5.91 -16.85
N ARG A 130 0.20 -5.42 -16.81
CA ARG A 130 -0.40 -4.65 -17.91
C ARG A 130 0.29 -3.32 -18.19
N MET A 131 0.94 -2.74 -17.18
CA MET A 131 1.76 -1.52 -17.31
C MET A 131 3.21 -1.81 -17.70
N GLY A 132 3.53 -3.02 -18.13
CA GLY A 132 4.87 -3.42 -18.58
C GLY A 132 5.79 -3.95 -17.48
N GLY A 133 5.29 -4.19 -16.27
CA GLY A 133 6.06 -4.81 -15.18
C GLY A 133 7.10 -3.91 -14.50
N HIS A 134 6.99 -2.59 -14.65
CA HIS A 134 7.94 -1.60 -14.11
C HIS A 134 7.28 -0.52 -13.27
N ASN A 135 6.13 -0.81 -12.67
CA ASN A 135 5.41 0.16 -11.86
C ASN A 135 5.61 -0.12 -10.37
N ASP A 136 6.54 0.62 -9.74
CA ASP A 136 6.89 0.45 -8.33
C ASP A 136 5.70 0.64 -7.38
N PHE A 137 4.78 1.54 -7.71
CA PHE A 137 3.59 1.77 -6.91
C PHE A 137 2.67 0.53 -6.87
N LEU A 138 2.37 -0.08 -8.03
CA LEU A 138 1.53 -1.28 -8.09
C LEU A 138 2.24 -2.49 -7.48
N ARG A 139 3.54 -2.63 -7.74
CA ARG A 139 4.37 -3.70 -7.18
C ARG A 139 4.40 -3.61 -5.65
N LEU A 140 4.62 -2.42 -5.10
CA LEU A 140 4.66 -2.21 -3.66
C LEU A 140 3.27 -2.39 -3.02
N GLY A 141 2.22 -1.86 -3.66
CA GLY A 141 0.85 -2.08 -3.22
C GLY A 141 0.47 -3.56 -3.18
N ALA A 142 0.86 -4.34 -4.20
CA ALA A 142 0.67 -5.78 -4.23
C ALA A 142 1.38 -6.47 -3.05
N LEU A 143 2.62 -6.05 -2.77
CA LEU A 143 3.41 -6.60 -1.67
C LEU A 143 2.78 -6.29 -0.31
N ILE A 144 2.30 -5.06 -0.11
CA ILE A 144 1.55 -4.65 1.08
C ILE A 144 0.30 -5.52 1.24
N ALA A 145 -0.55 -5.61 0.21
CA ALA A 145 -1.76 -6.41 0.26
C ALA A 145 -1.48 -7.88 0.62
N TYR A 146 -0.34 -8.42 0.16
CA TYR A 146 0.01 -9.82 0.39
C TYR A 146 0.62 -10.10 1.76
N THR A 147 1.21 -9.10 2.43
CA THR A 147 2.08 -9.34 3.59
C THR A 147 1.71 -8.60 4.87
N HIS A 148 0.69 -7.73 4.85
CA HIS A 148 0.30 -6.92 6.00
C HIS A 148 -0.25 -7.74 7.19
N HIS A 149 -0.65 -8.98 6.97
CA HIS A 149 -1.05 -9.92 8.02
C HIS A 149 0.00 -10.99 8.33
N GLU A 150 1.19 -10.90 7.73
CA GLU A 150 2.31 -11.73 8.17
C GLU A 150 2.77 -11.28 9.56
N ARG A 151 3.26 -12.22 10.34
CA ARG A 151 3.66 -11.99 11.74
C ARG A 151 5.11 -12.38 11.94
N TRP A 152 5.82 -11.62 12.75
CA TRP A 152 7.22 -11.90 13.07
C TRP A 152 7.45 -13.34 13.56
N ASP A 153 6.46 -13.91 14.27
CA ASP A 153 6.50 -15.27 14.81
C ASP A 153 6.13 -16.37 13.78
N GLY A 154 5.90 -16.03 12.52
CA GLY A 154 5.53 -16.97 11.45
C GLY A 154 4.09 -17.50 11.53
N LYS A 155 3.27 -16.99 12.46
CA LYS A 155 1.86 -17.40 12.62
C LYS A 155 0.90 -16.51 11.85
N GLY A 156 1.43 -15.66 10.96
CA GLY A 156 0.66 -14.81 10.08
C GLY A 156 0.12 -15.54 8.85
N TYR A 157 -0.43 -14.79 7.92
CA TYR A 157 -0.96 -15.29 6.67
C TYR A 157 -0.74 -14.27 5.54
N PRO A 158 -0.82 -14.65 4.26
CA PRO A 158 -1.22 -15.97 3.73
C PRO A 158 -0.07 -16.98 3.60
N ARG A 159 1.19 -16.57 3.76
CA ARG A 159 2.37 -17.40 3.49
C ARG A 159 3.01 -17.96 4.76
N GLY A 160 2.73 -17.40 5.94
CA GLY A 160 3.39 -17.75 7.19
C GLY A 160 4.87 -17.36 7.20
N LEU A 161 5.20 -16.22 6.61
CA LEU A 161 6.55 -15.67 6.64
C LEU A 161 6.93 -15.28 8.07
N SER A 162 8.21 -15.41 8.42
CA SER A 162 8.71 -15.05 9.76
C SER A 162 9.92 -14.13 9.69
N GLY A 163 10.08 -13.31 10.72
CA GLY A 163 11.26 -12.46 10.87
C GLY A 163 11.51 -11.57 9.64
N GLU A 164 12.74 -11.64 9.14
CA GLU A 164 13.20 -10.82 8.03
C GLU A 164 12.73 -11.29 6.66
N ASP A 165 12.18 -12.50 6.54
CA ASP A 165 11.55 -12.98 5.31
C ASP A 165 10.28 -12.15 4.98
N ILE A 166 9.70 -11.48 5.98
CA ILE A 166 8.62 -10.54 5.77
C ILE A 166 9.19 -9.26 5.14
N PRO A 167 8.72 -8.86 3.94
CA PRO A 167 9.14 -7.60 3.33
C PRO A 167 9.02 -6.42 4.30
N GLN A 168 9.95 -5.49 4.25
CA GLN A 168 9.98 -4.34 5.16
C GLN A 168 8.65 -3.58 5.21
N VAL A 169 8.02 -3.36 4.05
CA VAL A 169 6.72 -2.68 3.98
C VAL A 169 5.62 -3.49 4.65
N GLY A 170 5.64 -4.83 4.57
CA GLY A 170 4.73 -5.71 5.31
C GLY A 170 4.93 -5.58 6.82
N ARG A 171 6.19 -5.51 7.27
CA ARG A 171 6.53 -5.29 8.69
C ARG A 171 6.05 -3.93 9.21
N LEU A 172 6.07 -2.88 8.38
CA LEU A 172 5.51 -1.57 8.73
C LEU A 172 3.98 -1.59 8.89
N MET A 173 3.31 -2.48 8.16
CA MET A 173 1.85 -2.58 8.18
C MET A 173 1.30 -3.50 9.27
N ALA A 174 2.12 -4.40 9.83
CA ALA A 174 1.73 -5.43 10.79
C ALA A 174 1.66 -4.92 12.25
N LEU A 175 1.47 -3.63 12.47
CA LEU A 175 1.46 -2.98 13.79
C LEU A 175 0.07 -2.73 14.32
#